data_472ac58c1a112f643942989ce4f1687e
#
_entry.id   472ac58c1a112f643942989ce4f1687e
#
_cell.length_a   1.000
_cell.length_b   1.000
_cell.length_c   1.000
_cell.angle_alpha   90.00
_cell.angle_beta   90.00
_cell.angle_gamma   90.00
#
_symmetry.space_group_name_H-M   'P 1'
#
loop_
_entity.id
_entity.type
_entity.pdbx_description
1 polymer ?
#
loop_
_entity_poly.entity_id
_entity_poly.type
_entity_poly.pdbx_seq_one_letter_code
_entity_poly.pdbx_strand_id
1 'polypeptide(L)'
;MISKQALIDISADASNSLGVSTDGMLLCGIQFPAAMTGTSVTFDFALDNSTWADVVETDGSAVSYTVSAGDVVRVDPSGWGFASNGYLRVTSNGTEAADRAIVLHFRHS
;
A
#
# COMPACT_ATOMS: atom_id res chain seq x y z
N MET A 1 -8.73 -2.54 -20.88
CA MET A 1 -8.47 -2.72 -19.43
C MET A 1 -8.47 -1.36 -18.76
N ILE A 2 -9.18 -1.25 -17.63
CA ILE A 2 -9.18 -0.02 -16.82
C ILE A 2 -8.15 -0.17 -15.72
N SER A 3 -7.36 0.86 -15.53
CA SER A 3 -6.39 0.93 -14.43
C SER A 3 -6.48 2.29 -13.76
N LYS A 4 -5.98 2.39 -12.54
CA LYS A 4 -5.84 3.67 -11.87
C LYS A 4 -4.55 3.69 -11.06
N GLN A 5 -4.05 4.89 -10.84
CA GLN A 5 -2.95 5.15 -9.92
C GLN A 5 -3.48 6.03 -8.79
N ALA A 6 -3.10 5.70 -7.57
CA ALA A 6 -3.48 6.49 -6.41
C ALA A 6 -2.22 6.92 -5.67
N LEU A 7 -2.06 8.23 -5.53
CA LEU A 7 -0.97 8.80 -4.74
C LEU A 7 -1.37 8.79 -3.28
N ILE A 8 -0.53 8.20 -2.43
CA ILE A 8 -0.71 8.23 -0.99
C ILE A 8 0.56 8.75 -0.33
N ASP A 9 0.40 9.55 0.71
CA ASP A 9 1.52 10.16 1.40
C ASP A 9 1.66 9.59 2.80
N ILE A 10 2.90 9.26 3.19
CA ILE A 10 3.28 9.09 4.58
C ILE A 10 3.92 10.40 4.99
N SER A 11 3.32 11.10 5.93
CA SER A 11 3.83 12.39 6.41
C SER A 11 5.11 12.21 7.20
N ALA A 12 5.95 13.24 7.23
CA ALA A 12 7.13 13.27 8.08
C ALA A 12 6.74 12.96 9.53
N ASP A 13 7.57 12.19 10.21
CA ASP A 13 7.37 11.73 11.59
C ASP A 13 6.22 10.74 11.76
N ALA A 14 5.66 10.23 10.68
CA ALA A 14 4.65 9.17 10.69
C ALA A 14 5.18 7.90 10.04
N SER A 15 4.46 6.79 10.23
CA SER A 15 4.75 5.53 9.55
C SER A 15 3.59 5.05 8.69
N ASN A 16 2.37 5.55 8.93
CA ASN A 16 1.16 5.18 8.18
C ASN A 16 0.78 6.26 7.19
N SER A 17 0.31 5.84 6.02
CA SER A 17 -0.37 6.75 5.09
C SER A 17 -1.84 6.93 5.49
N LEU A 18 -2.51 7.89 4.85
CA LEU A 18 -3.97 7.93 4.84
C LEU A 18 -4.48 6.78 3.95
N GLY A 19 -5.76 6.45 4.11
CA GLY A 19 -6.39 5.42 3.30
C GLY A 19 -6.73 5.91 1.90
N VAL A 20 -6.72 4.99 0.94
CA VAL A 20 -7.16 5.23 -0.44
C VAL A 20 -8.20 4.20 -0.83
N SER A 21 -9.25 4.62 -1.52
CA SER A 21 -10.28 3.71 -2.02
C SER A 21 -9.72 2.83 -3.12
N THR A 22 -10.06 1.53 -3.09
CA THR A 22 -9.65 0.57 -4.12
C THR A 22 -10.57 0.59 -5.34
N ASP A 23 -11.77 1.17 -5.22
CA ASP A 23 -12.72 1.36 -6.33
C ASP A 23 -13.04 0.08 -7.12
N GLY A 24 -13.10 -1.05 -6.45
CA GLY A 24 -13.40 -2.34 -7.10
C GLY A 24 -12.23 -2.93 -7.86
N MET A 25 -11.03 -2.38 -7.71
CA MET A 25 -9.84 -2.81 -8.45
C MET A 25 -8.87 -3.60 -7.57
N LEU A 26 -7.91 -4.25 -8.21
CA LEU A 26 -6.89 -5.07 -7.58
C LEU A 26 -5.56 -4.34 -7.55
N LEU A 27 -4.88 -4.37 -6.40
CA LEU A 27 -3.52 -3.84 -6.30
C LEU A 27 -2.59 -4.68 -7.18
N CYS A 28 -1.81 -4.02 -8.02
CA CYS A 28 -0.87 -4.69 -8.92
C CYS A 28 0.53 -4.07 -8.93
N GLY A 29 0.76 -2.99 -8.20
CA GLY A 29 2.09 -2.40 -8.12
C GLY A 29 2.21 -1.35 -7.03
N ILE A 30 3.45 -1.17 -6.58
CA ILE A 30 3.81 -0.15 -5.59
C ILE A 30 4.98 0.63 -6.16
N GLN A 31 4.81 1.92 -6.35
CA GLN A 31 5.87 2.79 -6.84
C GLN A 31 6.42 3.59 -5.66
N PHE A 32 7.70 3.38 -5.38
CA PHE A 32 8.37 4.04 -4.27
C PHE A 32 9.01 5.37 -4.69
N PRO A 33 9.06 6.36 -3.78
CA PRO A 33 9.83 7.57 -4.04
C PRO A 33 11.34 7.29 -4.05
N ALA A 34 12.12 8.29 -4.41
CA ALA A 34 13.58 8.16 -4.52
C ALA A 34 14.26 7.87 -3.19
N ALA A 35 13.60 8.14 -2.07
CA ALA A 35 14.15 7.89 -0.73
C ALA A 35 13.04 7.46 0.23
N MET A 36 13.36 6.51 1.10
CA MET A 36 12.52 6.05 2.20
C MET A 36 13.40 5.77 3.40
N THR A 37 12.91 6.10 4.60
CA THR A 37 13.59 5.72 5.85
C THR A 37 13.37 4.24 6.14
N GLY A 38 12.14 3.76 5.97
CA GLY A 38 11.82 2.35 6.14
C GLY A 38 12.40 1.49 5.03
N THR A 39 12.60 0.20 5.34
CA THR A 39 13.14 -0.79 4.40
C THR A 39 12.08 -1.74 3.86
N SER A 40 10.89 -1.73 4.47
CA SER A 40 9.76 -2.53 4.02
C SER A 40 8.45 -1.81 4.32
N VAL A 41 7.41 -2.20 3.60
CA VAL A 41 6.05 -1.69 3.84
C VAL A 41 5.10 -2.87 4.00
N THR A 42 4.08 -2.64 4.83
CA THR A 42 2.94 -3.55 4.99
C THR A 42 1.67 -2.79 4.64
N PHE A 43 0.56 -3.50 4.59
CA PHE A 43 -0.73 -2.91 4.25
C PHE A 43 -1.74 -3.15 5.37
N ASP A 44 -2.63 -2.19 5.54
CA ASP A 44 -3.83 -2.33 6.34
C ASP A 44 -5.05 -2.12 5.45
N PHE A 45 -6.14 -2.80 5.80
CA PHE A 45 -7.41 -2.73 5.08
C PHE A 45 -8.52 -2.26 6.00
N ALA A 46 -9.43 -1.43 5.48
CA ALA A 46 -10.63 -1.00 6.18
C ALA A 46 -11.80 -0.94 5.20
N LEU A 47 -12.99 -1.30 5.68
CA LEU A 47 -14.22 -1.12 4.90
C LEU A 47 -14.70 0.33 4.97
N ASP A 48 -14.47 1.00 6.08
CA ASP A 48 -15.02 2.32 6.41
C ASP A 48 -13.97 3.44 6.39
N ASN A 49 -12.75 3.16 5.95
CA ASN A 49 -11.61 4.09 5.99
C ASN A 49 -11.28 4.59 7.42
N SER A 50 -11.59 3.80 8.42
CA SER A 50 -11.42 4.19 9.81
C SER A 50 -10.98 3.04 10.71
N THR A 51 -11.61 1.88 10.57
CA THR A 51 -11.32 0.69 11.38
C THR A 51 -10.36 -0.21 10.61
N TRP A 52 -9.07 -0.11 10.92
CA TRP A 52 -7.99 -0.75 10.17
C TRP A 52 -7.63 -2.12 10.72
N ALA A 53 -7.41 -3.06 9.82
CA ALA A 53 -6.91 -4.39 10.15
C ALA A 53 -5.65 -4.68 9.35
N ASP A 54 -4.70 -5.36 9.96
CA ASP A 54 -3.47 -5.77 9.28
C ASP A 54 -3.79 -6.79 8.19
N VAL A 55 -3.16 -6.63 7.02
CA VAL A 55 -3.23 -7.63 5.96
C VAL A 55 -2.13 -8.66 6.21
N VAL A 56 -2.54 -9.91 6.40
CA VAL A 56 -1.61 -11.00 6.72
C VAL A 56 -1.79 -12.17 5.76
N GLU A 57 -0.76 -13.00 5.68
CA GLU A 57 -0.81 -14.28 4.97
C GLU A 57 -1.65 -15.30 5.74
N THR A 58 -1.90 -16.45 5.12
CA THR A 58 -2.69 -17.51 5.76
C THR A 58 -2.03 -18.07 7.02
N ASP A 59 -0.72 -17.94 7.14
CA ASP A 59 0.03 -18.37 8.33
C ASP A 59 0.11 -17.29 9.42
N GLY A 60 -0.50 -16.12 9.18
CA GLY A 60 -0.51 -15.00 10.12
C GLY A 60 0.67 -14.04 10.00
N SER A 61 1.64 -14.31 9.14
CA SER A 61 2.73 -13.37 8.89
C SER A 61 2.24 -12.18 8.07
N ALA A 62 2.83 -11.00 8.28
CA ALA A 62 2.44 -9.79 7.56
C ALA A 62 2.74 -9.93 6.06
N VAL A 63 1.82 -9.46 5.21
CA VAL A 63 2.10 -9.26 3.79
C VAL A 63 3.01 -8.04 3.68
N SER A 64 4.27 -8.27 3.30
CA SER A 64 5.32 -7.26 3.34
C SER A 64 6.03 -7.18 2.00
N TYR A 65 6.39 -5.97 1.61
CA TYR A 65 7.16 -5.71 0.38
C TYR A 65 8.40 -4.91 0.72
N THR A 66 9.54 -5.36 0.19
CA THR A 66 10.80 -4.64 0.37
C THR A 66 10.77 -3.33 -0.40
N VAL A 67 11.20 -2.24 0.24
CA VAL A 67 11.33 -0.94 -0.42
C VAL A 67 12.43 -1.01 -1.47
N SER A 68 12.11 -0.54 -2.66
CA SER A 68 13.07 -0.37 -3.75
C SER A 68 12.96 1.09 -4.22
N ALA A 69 13.85 1.93 -3.72
CA ALA A 69 13.77 3.38 -3.91
C ALA A 69 13.79 3.75 -5.39
N GLY A 70 12.83 4.57 -5.80
CA GLY A 70 12.69 5.02 -7.18
C GLY A 70 12.08 4.01 -8.15
N ASP A 71 11.77 2.81 -7.70
CA ASP A 71 11.30 1.73 -8.57
C ASP A 71 9.82 1.42 -8.38
N VAL A 72 9.25 0.72 -9.36
CA VAL A 72 7.91 0.13 -9.26
C VAL A 72 8.08 -1.36 -8.96
N VAL A 73 7.55 -1.79 -7.82
CA VAL A 73 7.54 -3.20 -7.43
C VAL A 73 6.23 -3.82 -7.92
N ARG A 74 6.33 -4.89 -8.69
CA ARG A 74 5.14 -5.62 -9.15
C ARG A 74 4.53 -6.39 -8.00
N VAL A 75 3.19 -6.36 -7.94
CA VAL A 75 2.41 -7.12 -6.96
C VAL A 75 1.50 -8.07 -7.73
N ASP A 76 1.44 -9.33 -7.30
CA ASP A 76 0.51 -10.29 -7.90
C ASP A 76 -0.91 -9.91 -7.51
N PRO A 77 -1.75 -9.48 -8.46
CA PRO A 77 -3.10 -9.02 -8.13
C PRO A 77 -4.03 -10.14 -7.65
N SER A 78 -3.70 -11.40 -7.93
CA SER A 78 -4.58 -12.51 -7.53
C SER A 78 -4.75 -12.62 -6.02
N GLY A 79 -3.80 -12.14 -5.23
CA GLY A 79 -3.88 -12.13 -3.78
C GLY A 79 -4.68 -10.96 -3.20
N TRP A 80 -5.15 -10.02 -4.03
CA TRP A 80 -5.75 -8.77 -3.56
C TRP A 80 -7.25 -8.65 -3.83
N GLY A 81 -7.90 -9.75 -4.22
CA GLY A 81 -9.34 -9.75 -4.50
C GLY A 81 -10.19 -9.40 -3.28
N PHE A 82 -9.76 -9.78 -2.08
CA PHE A 82 -10.48 -9.47 -0.84
C PHE A 82 -10.62 -7.97 -0.61
N ALA A 83 -9.67 -7.17 -1.12
CA ALA A 83 -9.57 -5.74 -0.86
C ALA A 83 -10.13 -4.89 -1.99
N SER A 84 -10.85 -5.48 -2.95
CA SER A 84 -11.33 -4.74 -4.12
C SER A 84 -12.42 -3.70 -3.78
N ASN A 85 -13.13 -3.88 -2.67
CA ASN A 85 -14.14 -2.94 -2.19
C ASN A 85 -13.82 -2.47 -0.78
N GLY A 86 -13.07 -1.40 -0.67
CA GLY A 86 -12.70 -0.83 0.61
C GLY A 86 -11.56 0.15 0.47
N TYR A 87 -10.74 0.23 1.50
CA TYR A 87 -9.63 1.17 1.58
C TYR A 87 -8.35 0.44 1.97
N LEU A 88 -7.25 0.82 1.35
CA LEU A 88 -5.91 0.37 1.71
C LEU A 88 -5.10 1.56 2.21
N ARG A 89 -4.22 1.30 3.17
CA ARG A 89 -3.16 2.23 3.55
C ARG A 89 -1.84 1.47 3.64
N VAL A 90 -0.76 2.20 3.49
CA VAL A 90 0.61 1.67 3.57
C VAL A 90 1.20 2.04 4.91
N THR A 91 1.91 1.10 5.52
CA THR A 91 2.66 1.33 6.75
C THR A 91 4.13 0.99 6.50
N SER A 92 5.01 1.98 6.73
CA SER A 92 6.46 1.78 6.71
C SER A 92 6.90 1.08 7.99
N ASN A 93 7.94 0.26 7.93
CA ASN A 93 8.50 -0.39 9.12
C ASN A 93 9.35 0.57 9.99
N GLY A 94 9.45 1.83 9.60
CA GLY A 94 10.12 2.85 10.39
C GLY A 94 9.37 4.17 10.27
N THR A 95 9.63 5.08 11.22
CA THR A 95 9.10 6.44 11.15
C THR A 95 9.82 7.20 10.05
N GLU A 96 9.08 7.77 9.10
CA GLU A 96 9.67 8.45 7.96
C GLU A 96 10.22 9.82 8.35
N ALA A 97 11.44 10.13 7.88
CA ALA A 97 12.13 11.39 8.22
C ALA A 97 11.59 12.59 7.42
N ALA A 98 10.86 12.35 6.34
CA ALA A 98 10.28 13.38 5.47
C ALA A 98 8.99 12.84 4.87
N ASP A 99 8.20 13.72 4.24
CA ASP A 99 7.00 13.29 3.50
C ASP A 99 7.42 12.34 2.38
N ARG A 100 6.71 11.22 2.26
CA ARG A 100 6.96 10.20 1.23
C ARG A 100 5.73 9.99 0.38
N ALA A 101 5.85 10.26 -0.90
CA ALA A 101 4.78 10.04 -1.88
C ALA A 101 4.95 8.63 -2.46
N ILE A 102 3.96 7.77 -2.22
CA ILE A 102 3.93 6.41 -2.75
C ILE A 102 2.76 6.33 -3.72
N VAL A 103 2.97 5.71 -4.87
CA VAL A 103 1.92 5.51 -5.86
C VAL A 103 1.51 4.05 -5.83
N LEU A 104 0.24 3.78 -5.56
CA LEU A 104 -0.34 2.45 -5.69
C LEU A 104 -0.94 2.32 -7.09
N HIS A 105 -0.61 1.23 -7.76
CA HIS A 105 -1.15 0.90 -9.07
C HIS A 105 -2.22 -0.18 -8.91
N PHE A 106 -3.39 0.08 -9.48
CA PHE A 106 -4.54 -0.83 -9.45
C PHE A 106 -4.93 -1.19 -10.88
N ARG A 107 -5.50 -2.37 -11.03
CA ARG A 107 -6.04 -2.82 -12.30
C ARG A 107 -7.43 -3.39 -12.09
N HIS A 108 -8.23 -3.35 -13.15
CA HIS A 108 -9.52 -4.04 -13.18
C HIS A 108 -9.28 -5.55 -13.28
N SER A 109 -10.08 -6.31 -12.58
CA SER A 109 -9.97 -7.78 -12.61
C SER A 109 -10.43 -8.38 -13.93
#